data_1d51842fef8b6875c0c0d86bd2b4cd22
#
_entry.id   1d51842fef8b6875c0c0d86bd2b4cd22
#
_cell.length_a   1.000
_cell.length_b   1.000
_cell.length_c   1.000
_cell.angle_alpha   90.00
_cell.angle_beta   90.00
_cell.angle_gamma   90.00
#
_symmetry.space_group_name_H-M   'P 1'
#
loop_
_entity.id
_entity.type
_entity.pdbx_description
1 polymer ?
#
loop_
_entity_poly.entity_id
_entity_poly.type
_entity_poly.pdbx_seq_one_letter_code
_entity_poly.pdbx_strand_id
1 'polypeptide(L)'
;MKSTFQPLMIVLLMLCASLSGCIFTDDGEAEVKVTAVFDYSPKNDIRTGDSVQLDASSSLPQDGSLTYSWDCDGDGATDKTGQVVSCSWELEGTYSVTLTVVSGSKSNSQTKDITVSEAPVGSPTAEITQYTDE
;
A
#
# COMPACT_ATOMS: atom_id res chain seq x y z
N MET A 1 -46.18 28.69 -38.15
CA MET A 1 -46.28 27.65 -37.12
C MET A 1 -45.02 26.85 -36.96
N LYS A 2 -44.32 26.60 -38.03
CA LYS A 2 -43.11 25.78 -37.95
C LYS A 2 -42.00 26.51 -37.21
N SER A 3 -41.92 27.81 -37.29
CA SER A 3 -40.84 28.58 -36.65
C SER A 3 -40.98 28.66 -35.14
N THR A 4 -42.16 28.46 -34.58
CA THR A 4 -42.33 28.47 -33.14
C THR A 4 -42.05 27.10 -32.50
N PHE A 5 -42.11 26.07 -33.29
CA PHE A 5 -41.86 24.72 -32.78
C PHE A 5 -40.37 24.42 -32.64
N GLN A 6 -39.58 25.00 -33.55
CA GLN A 6 -38.16 24.72 -33.60
C GLN A 6 -37.37 25.22 -32.38
N PRO A 7 -37.59 26.43 -31.89
CA PRO A 7 -36.84 26.88 -30.73
C PRO A 7 -37.21 26.11 -29.45
N LEU A 8 -38.46 25.71 -29.36
CA LEU A 8 -38.90 24.94 -28.21
C LEU A 8 -38.25 23.56 -28.18
N MET A 9 -38.15 22.93 -29.34
CA MET A 9 -37.47 21.63 -29.46
C MET A 9 -36.01 21.73 -29.16
N ILE A 10 -35.35 22.77 -29.60
CA ILE A 10 -33.93 22.97 -29.36
C ILE A 10 -33.67 23.19 -27.87
N VAL A 11 -34.53 23.97 -27.21
CA VAL A 11 -34.39 24.20 -25.78
C VAL A 11 -34.60 22.91 -24.99
N LEU A 12 -35.59 22.13 -25.41
CA LEU A 12 -35.85 20.85 -24.76
C LEU A 12 -34.70 19.86 -24.96
N LEU A 13 -34.13 19.88 -26.17
CA LEU A 13 -33.01 19.02 -26.48
C LEU A 13 -31.78 19.41 -25.69
N MET A 14 -31.52 20.71 -25.54
CA MET A 14 -30.41 21.17 -24.71
C MET A 14 -30.59 20.82 -23.24
N LEU A 15 -31.82 20.91 -22.76
CA LEU A 15 -32.09 20.57 -21.36
C LEU A 15 -31.87 19.09 -21.12
N CYS A 16 -32.31 18.24 -22.05
CA CYS A 16 -32.11 16.82 -21.96
C CYS A 16 -30.63 16.46 -22.05
N ALA A 17 -29.88 17.14 -22.89
CA ALA A 17 -28.45 16.87 -23.04
C ALA A 17 -27.68 17.23 -21.78
N SER A 18 -28.03 18.34 -21.12
CA SER A 18 -27.35 18.68 -19.86
C SER A 18 -27.71 17.74 -18.74
N LEU A 19 -28.93 17.30 -18.67
CA LEU A 19 -29.33 16.32 -17.66
C LEU A 19 -28.69 14.95 -17.91
N SER A 20 -28.65 14.52 -19.16
CA SER A 20 -28.00 13.28 -19.51
C SER A 20 -26.52 13.31 -19.23
N GLY A 21 -25.88 14.43 -19.50
CA GLY A 21 -24.46 14.58 -19.21
C GLY A 21 -24.15 14.46 -17.73
N CYS A 22 -24.97 15.08 -16.89
CA CYS A 22 -24.78 14.99 -15.44
C CYS A 22 -25.01 13.57 -14.91
N ILE A 23 -26.05 12.92 -15.39
CA ILE A 23 -26.39 11.57 -14.92
C ILE A 23 -25.36 10.56 -15.39
N PHE A 24 -24.92 10.68 -16.63
CA PHE A 24 -23.95 9.73 -17.17
C PHE A 24 -22.58 9.84 -16.56
N THR A 25 -22.18 11.05 -16.15
CA THR A 25 -20.90 11.21 -15.50
C THR A 25 -20.89 10.54 -14.13
N ASP A 26 -22.00 10.50 -13.45
CA ASP A 26 -22.08 9.89 -12.14
C ASP A 26 -22.20 8.38 -12.23
N ASP A 27 -22.92 7.89 -13.25
CA ASP A 27 -23.20 6.48 -13.35
C ASP A 27 -22.16 5.74 -14.18
N GLY A 28 -21.50 6.45 -15.09
CA GLY A 28 -20.67 5.79 -16.08
C GLY A 28 -19.35 5.33 -15.58
N GLU A 29 -18.86 5.90 -14.49
CA GLU A 29 -17.54 5.53 -14.02
C GLU A 29 -17.63 5.05 -12.60
N ALA A 30 -17.58 3.76 -12.45
CA ALA A 30 -17.31 3.19 -11.17
C ALA A 30 -15.97 3.77 -10.74
N GLU A 31 -16.00 4.59 -9.72
CA GLU A 31 -14.76 5.16 -9.22
C GLU A 31 -13.91 4.04 -8.67
N VAL A 32 -12.81 3.78 -9.32
CA VAL A 32 -11.87 2.76 -8.85
C VAL A 32 -11.28 3.30 -7.56
N LYS A 33 -11.65 2.67 -6.47
CA LYS A 33 -11.13 3.04 -5.18
C LYS A 33 -9.85 2.25 -4.92
N VAL A 34 -8.76 2.98 -4.82
CA VAL A 34 -7.47 2.37 -4.46
C VAL A 34 -7.39 2.26 -2.95
N THR A 35 -7.06 1.08 -2.45
CA THR A 35 -6.93 0.83 -1.02
C THR A 35 -5.64 0.06 -0.76
N ALA A 36 -4.77 0.63 0.07
CA ALA A 36 -3.54 -0.03 0.47
C ALA A 36 -3.84 -0.94 1.66
N VAL A 37 -3.53 -2.21 1.52
CA VAL A 37 -3.64 -3.19 2.61
C VAL A 37 -2.45 -4.11 2.53
N PHE A 38 -1.76 -4.29 3.64
CA PHE A 38 -0.66 -5.26 3.68
C PHE A 38 -0.62 -6.01 5.00
N ASP A 39 0.02 -7.14 4.97
CA ASP A 39 0.33 -7.91 6.15
C ASP A 39 1.82 -8.25 6.15
N TYR A 40 2.33 -8.78 7.25
CA TYR A 40 3.74 -9.11 7.34
C TYR A 40 3.94 -10.38 8.18
N SER A 41 5.07 -11.04 7.94
CA SER A 41 5.42 -12.29 8.63
C SER A 41 6.93 -12.37 8.79
N PRO A 42 7.43 -12.78 9.97
CA PRO A 42 6.68 -13.21 11.17
C PRO A 42 6.04 -12.02 11.89
N LYS A 43 5.09 -12.32 12.76
CA LYS A 43 4.38 -11.28 13.53
C LYS A 43 5.06 -10.99 14.87
N ASN A 44 5.81 -11.94 15.37
CA ASN A 44 6.40 -11.87 16.70
C ASN A 44 7.84 -12.30 16.65
N ASP A 45 8.58 -11.94 17.67
CA ASP A 45 9.98 -12.33 17.85
C ASP A 45 10.88 -11.93 16.69
N ILE A 46 10.57 -10.79 16.08
CA ILE A 46 11.41 -10.26 15.02
C ILE A 46 12.68 -9.70 15.64
N ARG A 47 13.82 -10.14 15.15
CA ARG A 47 15.12 -9.78 15.67
C ARG A 47 15.91 -8.99 14.64
N THR A 48 16.96 -8.32 15.11
CA THR A 48 17.88 -7.64 14.20
C THR A 48 18.46 -8.63 13.22
N GLY A 49 18.46 -8.27 11.94
CA GLY A 49 18.93 -9.12 10.85
C GLY A 49 17.88 -10.07 10.29
N ASP A 50 16.74 -10.24 10.95
CA ASP A 50 15.70 -11.12 10.44
C ASP A 50 15.04 -10.52 9.18
N SER A 51 14.67 -11.40 8.27
CA SER A 51 13.94 -11.01 7.08
C SER A 51 12.44 -11.07 7.34
N VAL A 52 11.77 -9.95 7.22
CA VAL A 52 10.32 -9.86 7.40
C VAL A 52 9.68 -9.68 6.03
N GLN A 53 8.82 -10.61 5.67
CA GLN A 53 8.10 -10.53 4.41
C GLN A 53 6.90 -9.61 4.56
N LEU A 54 6.74 -8.71 3.63
CA LEU A 54 5.61 -7.77 3.54
C LEU A 54 4.79 -8.17 2.33
N ASP A 55 3.49 -8.35 2.51
CA ASP A 55 2.60 -8.85 1.46
C ASP A 55 1.42 -7.90 1.30
N ALA A 56 1.35 -7.25 0.15
CA ALA A 56 0.29 -6.30 -0.20
C ALA A 56 -0.76 -6.89 -1.14
N SER A 57 -0.83 -8.22 -1.26
CA SER A 57 -1.76 -8.86 -2.19
C SER A 57 -3.24 -8.59 -1.89
N SER A 58 -3.54 -8.11 -0.70
CA SER A 58 -4.91 -7.74 -0.32
C SER A 58 -5.28 -6.32 -0.71
N SER A 59 -4.38 -5.55 -1.30
CA SER A 59 -4.68 -4.19 -1.75
C SER A 59 -5.64 -4.21 -2.95
N LEU A 60 -6.39 -3.14 -3.11
CA LEU A 60 -7.43 -3.04 -4.16
C LEU A 60 -7.16 -1.87 -5.10
N PRO A 61 -7.52 -2.01 -6.37
CA PRO A 61 -8.19 -3.14 -7.02
C PRO A 61 -7.22 -4.29 -7.32
N GLN A 62 -7.76 -5.49 -7.49
CA GLN A 62 -6.94 -6.68 -7.77
C GLN A 62 -6.97 -7.04 -9.27
N ASP A 63 -6.89 -6.04 -10.11
CA ASP A 63 -6.94 -6.18 -11.56
C ASP A 63 -5.56 -6.09 -12.21
N GLY A 64 -4.52 -6.01 -11.41
CA GLY A 64 -3.15 -5.89 -11.90
C GLY A 64 -2.73 -4.47 -12.22
N SER A 65 -3.57 -3.46 -11.93
CA SER A 65 -3.24 -2.07 -12.22
C SER A 65 -2.43 -1.40 -11.12
N LEU A 66 -2.23 -2.07 -9.97
CA LEU A 66 -1.56 -1.46 -8.85
C LEU A 66 -0.04 -1.52 -9.00
N THR A 67 0.61 -0.43 -8.68
CA THR A 67 2.04 -0.41 -8.41
C THR A 67 2.24 -0.23 -6.91
N TYR A 68 3.29 -0.83 -6.38
CA TYR A 68 3.54 -0.91 -4.95
C TYR A 68 4.90 -0.32 -4.63
N SER A 69 4.96 0.55 -3.65
CA SER A 69 6.21 1.09 -3.12
C SER A 69 6.19 1.02 -1.60
N TRP A 70 7.33 0.71 -1.04
CA TRP A 70 7.49 0.46 0.39
C TRP A 70 8.59 1.33 0.96
N ASP A 71 8.29 1.90 2.10
CA ASP A 71 9.25 2.59 2.96
C ASP A 71 9.39 1.68 4.18
N CYS A 72 10.54 1.08 4.37
CA CYS A 72 10.75 0.07 5.41
C CYS A 72 11.24 0.67 6.73
N ASP A 73 11.77 1.87 6.73
CA ASP A 73 12.35 2.49 7.92
C ASP A 73 11.64 3.77 8.36
N GLY A 74 10.67 4.23 7.60
CA GLY A 74 9.88 5.40 7.97
C GLY A 74 10.53 6.73 7.64
N ASP A 75 11.52 6.75 6.75
CA ASP A 75 12.19 7.99 6.38
C ASP A 75 11.48 8.76 5.25
N GLY A 76 10.42 8.17 4.70
CA GLY A 76 9.62 8.77 3.63
C GLY A 76 10.12 8.44 2.22
N ALA A 77 11.23 7.74 2.08
CA ALA A 77 11.75 7.34 0.79
C ALA A 77 11.30 5.92 0.45
N THR A 78 11.31 5.58 -0.82
CA THR A 78 10.96 4.23 -1.24
C THR A 78 12.18 3.33 -1.21
N ASP A 79 12.12 2.30 -0.39
CA ASP A 79 13.19 1.29 -0.26
C ASP A 79 12.98 0.11 -1.18
N LYS A 80 11.75 -0.29 -1.36
CA LYS A 80 11.40 -1.50 -2.11
C LYS A 80 10.18 -1.25 -3.00
N THR A 81 10.07 -2.04 -4.05
CA THR A 81 8.90 -2.01 -4.94
C THR A 81 8.45 -3.43 -5.22
N GLY A 82 7.17 -3.62 -5.41
CA GLY A 82 6.57 -4.92 -5.71
C GLY A 82 5.47 -5.28 -4.74
N GLN A 83 4.63 -6.23 -5.14
CA GLN A 83 3.48 -6.65 -4.35
C GLN A 83 3.90 -7.38 -3.07
N VAL A 84 4.97 -8.16 -3.14
CA VAL A 84 5.54 -8.87 -1.99
C VAL A 84 7.02 -8.55 -1.94
N VAL A 85 7.49 -8.07 -0.80
CA VAL A 85 8.89 -7.70 -0.61
C VAL A 85 9.36 -8.17 0.76
N SER A 86 10.66 -8.04 1.03
CA SER A 86 11.22 -8.34 2.34
C SER A 86 12.05 -7.17 2.83
N CYS A 87 11.88 -6.81 4.09
CA CYS A 87 12.71 -5.82 4.77
C CYS A 87 13.41 -6.47 5.95
N SER A 88 14.54 -5.92 6.34
CA SER A 88 15.29 -6.34 7.52
C SER A 88 15.91 -5.10 8.17
N TRP A 89 16.15 -5.19 9.45
CA TRP A 89 16.69 -4.05 10.21
C TRP A 89 17.87 -4.52 11.05
N GLU A 90 18.93 -3.74 11.03
CA GLU A 90 20.17 -4.07 11.74
C GLU A 90 20.16 -3.61 13.21
N LEU A 91 19.28 -2.71 13.54
CA LEU A 91 19.18 -2.18 14.90
C LEU A 91 17.80 -2.49 15.47
N GLU A 92 17.77 -2.66 16.80
CA GLU A 92 16.49 -2.81 17.47
C GLU A 92 15.73 -1.50 17.47
N GLY A 93 14.43 -1.58 17.51
CA GLY A 93 13.56 -0.39 17.51
C GLY A 93 12.20 -0.70 16.93
N THR A 94 11.39 0.34 16.82
CA THR A 94 10.09 0.25 16.17
C THR A 94 10.15 1.04 14.87
N TYR A 95 9.84 0.38 13.78
CA TYR A 95 9.92 0.93 12.43
C TYR A 95 8.53 1.09 11.86
N SER A 96 8.21 2.30 11.39
CA SER A 96 6.92 2.58 10.76
C SER A 96 6.99 2.25 9.29
N VAL A 97 6.58 1.05 8.95
CA VAL A 97 6.61 0.55 7.57
C VAL A 97 5.40 1.06 6.82
N THR A 98 5.61 1.73 5.71
CA THR A 98 4.53 2.29 4.91
C THR A 98 4.48 1.66 3.52
N LEU A 99 3.31 1.15 3.17
CA LEU A 99 2.98 0.73 1.81
C LEU A 99 2.25 1.87 1.12
N THR A 100 2.67 2.23 -0.06
CA THR A 100 1.93 3.11 -0.95
C THR A 100 1.56 2.35 -2.22
N VAL A 101 0.28 2.34 -2.57
CA VAL A 101 -0.20 1.73 -3.80
C VAL A 101 -0.76 2.81 -4.71
N VAL A 102 -0.52 2.67 -6.00
CA VAL A 102 -0.93 3.64 -7.01
C VAL A 102 -1.60 2.91 -8.17
N SER A 103 -2.70 3.43 -8.65
CA SER A 103 -3.37 3.00 -9.87
C SER A 103 -3.78 4.25 -10.66
N GLY A 104 -3.14 4.47 -11.79
CA GLY A 104 -3.38 5.66 -12.60
C GLY A 104 -3.04 6.93 -11.82
N SER A 105 -4.02 7.79 -11.61
CA SER A 105 -3.84 9.03 -10.86
C SER A 105 -4.24 8.90 -9.39
N LYS A 106 -4.63 7.71 -8.94
CA LYS A 106 -5.10 7.51 -7.57
C LYS A 106 -4.08 6.74 -6.77
N SER A 107 -3.97 7.08 -5.50
CA SER A 107 -3.04 6.41 -4.59
C SER A 107 -3.65 6.28 -3.20
N ASN A 108 -3.10 5.36 -2.43
CA ASN A 108 -3.49 5.16 -1.05
C ASN A 108 -2.31 4.54 -0.31
N SER A 109 -2.21 4.80 0.98
CA SER A 109 -1.10 4.29 1.78
C SER A 109 -1.61 3.67 3.07
N GLN A 110 -0.87 2.69 3.58
CA GLN A 110 -1.10 2.10 4.89
C GLN A 110 0.23 1.98 5.60
N THR A 111 0.25 2.34 6.88
CA THR A 111 1.44 2.25 7.73
C THR A 111 1.17 1.26 8.87
N LYS A 112 2.17 0.44 9.19
CA LYS A 112 2.15 -0.43 10.37
C LYS A 112 3.51 -0.35 11.05
N ASP A 113 3.48 -0.37 12.37
CA ASP A 113 4.70 -0.36 13.17
C ASP A 113 5.16 -1.80 13.39
N ILE A 114 6.43 -2.03 13.13
CA ILE A 114 7.06 -3.35 13.32
C ILE A 114 8.16 -3.17 14.37
N THR A 115 8.06 -3.92 15.45
CA THR A 115 9.05 -3.86 16.52
C THR A 115 10.10 -4.94 16.32
N VAL A 116 11.34 -4.52 16.28
CA VAL A 116 12.52 -5.38 16.12
C VAL A 116 13.28 -5.37 17.44
N SER A 117 13.57 -6.54 17.95
CA SER A 117 14.35 -6.71 19.18
C SER A 117 15.78 -7.11 18.85
N GLU A 118 16.68 -6.87 19.77
CA GLU A 118 18.05 -7.28 19.55
C GLU A 118 18.14 -8.81 19.46
N ALA A 119 18.92 -9.29 18.53
CA ALA A 119 19.18 -10.71 18.44
C ALA A 119 19.93 -11.16 19.69
N PRO A 120 19.62 -12.33 20.23
CA PRO A 120 20.32 -12.80 21.41
C PRO A 120 21.79 -12.94 21.06
N VAL A 121 22.60 -12.35 21.91
CA VAL A 121 24.02 -12.44 21.76
C VAL A 121 24.35 -13.91 21.86
N GLY A 122 24.92 -14.36 20.85
CA GLY A 122 25.26 -15.71 20.79
C GLY A 122 25.83 -16.24 22.02
N SER A 123 25.31 -17.27 22.39
CA SER A 123 25.64 -17.79 23.50
C SER A 123 26.98 -17.87 23.74
N PRO A 124 27.27 -17.35 24.54
CA PRO A 124 28.45 -17.33 25.06
C PRO A 124 28.86 -18.57 25.44
N THR A 125 28.20 -19.35 25.33
CA THR A 125 28.57 -20.51 25.55
C THR A 125 29.82 -20.76 25.26
N ALA A 126 30.15 -20.30 24.60
CA ALA A 126 31.28 -20.58 24.30
C ALA A 126 32.20 -20.50 25.28
N GLU A 127 32.23 -20.36 25.85
CA GLU A 127 32.99 -20.39 26.43
C GLU A 127 33.44 -21.12 27.15
N ILE A 128 33.51 -21.35 27.23
CA ILE A 128 33.90 -21.93 27.79
C ILE A 128 34.59 -22.63 28.05
N THR A 129 34.81 -22.84 27.96
CA THR A 129 35.32 -23.55 28.03
C THR A 129 36.25 -23.70 28.36
N GLN A 130 36.57 -23.46 28.31
CA GLN A 130 37.44 -23.77 28.52
C GLN A 130 38.07 -23.99 29.22
N TYR A 131 38.23 -23.94 29.45
CA TYR A 131 38.92 -24.19 29.96
C TYR A 131 39.50 -24.81 30.62
N THR A 132 39.68 -24.99 30.82
CA THR A 132 40.17 -25.62 31.40
C THR A 132 41.01 -26.10 31.89
N ASP A 133 41.56 -26.19 32.12
CA ASP A 133 42.30 -26.74 32.54
C ASP A 133 43.01 -27.17 33.16
N GLU A 134 43.37 -27.27 33.39
CA GLU A 134 44.19 -27.82 33.90
C GLU A 134 44.58 -28.39 34.13
#